data_f3e1471d84f365eae36a717ef65857fc
#
_entry.id   f3e1471d84f365eae36a717ef65857fc
#
_cell.length_a   1.000
_cell.length_b   1.000
_cell.length_c   1.000
_cell.angle_alpha   90.00
_cell.angle_beta   90.00
_cell.angle_gamma   90.00
#
_symmetry.space_group_name_H-M   'P 1'
#
loop_
_entity.id
_entity.type
_entity.pdbx_description
1 polymer ?
#
loop_
_entity_poly.entity_id
_entity_poly.type
_entity_poly.pdbx_seq_one_letter_code
_entity_poly.pdbx_strand_id
1 'polypeptide(L)'
;WIKMRNEAVPGMTDSDWTAFMDGVREKREIVAEAFFMPVKDIKRDENVNLPDDIGVVNWMKVKEGKFKTYEKMEKDLYVNGLDKKGLRTGWSLAKRIDKVGVDVYWNYFTVDWFSKFSDVIKTRANTPSWDANKSYQTMLNIRDLRESVIIRKVTMLE
;
A
#
# COMPACT_ATOMS: atom_id res chain seq x y z
N TRP A 1 11.01 10.95 -13.44
CA TRP A 1 10.07 10.42 -14.44
C TRP A 1 10.80 9.85 -15.67
N ILE A 2 11.58 10.64 -16.41
CA ILE A 2 12.29 10.18 -17.62
C ILE A 2 13.21 8.99 -17.33
N LYS A 3 13.96 9.00 -16.23
CA LYS A 3 14.81 7.87 -15.84
C LYS A 3 14.01 6.60 -15.56
N MET A 4 12.93 6.71 -14.78
CA MET A 4 12.04 5.57 -14.46
C MET A 4 11.38 5.01 -15.72
N ARG A 5 10.96 5.87 -16.65
CA ARG A 5 10.39 5.44 -17.93
C ARG A 5 11.37 4.62 -18.77
N ASN A 6 12.60 5.12 -18.92
CA ASN A 6 13.63 4.46 -19.72
C ASN A 6 14.09 3.12 -19.12
N GLU A 7 14.01 2.99 -17.80
CA GLU A 7 14.25 1.73 -17.09
C GLU A 7 13.09 0.74 -17.27
N ALA A 8 11.84 1.24 -17.33
CA ALA A 8 10.65 0.38 -17.45
C ALA A 8 10.43 -0.13 -18.88
N VAL A 9 10.73 0.68 -19.91
CA VAL A 9 10.54 0.33 -21.32
C VAL A 9 11.75 0.82 -22.12
N PRO A 10 12.84 0.03 -22.13
CA PRO A 10 14.05 0.37 -22.88
C PRO A 10 13.76 0.59 -24.39
N GLY A 11 14.28 1.67 -24.93
CA GLY A 11 14.13 1.99 -26.37
C GLY A 11 12.88 2.75 -26.76
N MET A 12 11.94 3.00 -25.84
CA MET A 12 10.76 3.82 -26.11
C MET A 12 11.13 5.30 -26.24
N THR A 13 10.84 5.91 -27.38
CA THR A 13 11.05 7.36 -27.61
C THR A 13 10.02 8.21 -26.87
N ASP A 14 10.25 9.51 -26.79
CA ASP A 14 9.27 10.45 -26.20
C ASP A 14 7.97 10.47 -26.99
N SER A 15 8.05 10.33 -28.31
CA SER A 15 6.87 10.23 -29.18
C SER A 15 6.06 8.98 -28.91
N ASP A 16 6.73 7.83 -28.79
CA ASP A 16 6.06 6.54 -28.49
C ASP A 16 5.38 6.58 -27.13
N TRP A 17 6.05 7.18 -26.14
CA TRP A 17 5.48 7.36 -24.81
C TRP A 17 4.25 8.26 -24.83
N THR A 18 4.29 9.36 -25.58
CA THR A 18 3.16 10.28 -25.73
C THR A 18 1.98 9.55 -26.39
N ALA A 19 2.21 8.86 -27.50
CA ALA A 19 1.18 8.10 -28.20
C ALA A 19 0.57 7.00 -27.30
N PHE A 20 1.41 6.29 -26.54
CA PHE A 20 0.94 5.31 -25.56
C PHE A 20 0.05 5.95 -24.50
N MET A 21 0.47 7.07 -23.91
CA MET A 21 -0.29 7.76 -22.86
C MET A 21 -1.60 8.35 -23.40
N ASP A 22 -1.61 8.84 -24.62
CA ASP A 22 -2.83 9.34 -25.26
C ASP A 22 -3.82 8.18 -25.50
N GLY A 23 -3.37 7.05 -26.01
CA GLY A 23 -4.21 5.86 -26.16
C GLY A 23 -4.73 5.31 -24.83
N VAL A 24 -3.97 5.47 -23.75
CA VAL A 24 -4.44 5.15 -22.39
C VAL A 24 -5.52 6.13 -21.93
N ARG A 25 -5.35 7.43 -22.16
CA ARG A 25 -6.31 8.48 -21.78
C ARG A 25 -7.63 8.36 -22.52
N GLU A 26 -7.61 7.94 -23.77
CA GLU A 26 -8.82 7.69 -24.55
C GLU A 26 -9.70 6.58 -23.96
N LYS A 27 -9.10 5.64 -23.22
CA LYS A 27 -9.77 4.43 -22.69
C LYS A 27 -10.10 4.49 -21.21
N ARG A 28 -9.62 5.50 -20.50
CA ARG A 28 -9.83 5.64 -19.06
C ARG A 28 -9.76 7.09 -18.59
N GLU A 29 -10.53 7.40 -17.59
CA GLU A 29 -10.44 8.64 -16.82
C GLU A 29 -9.46 8.48 -15.66
N ILE A 30 -8.58 9.46 -15.45
CA ILE A 30 -7.73 9.52 -14.27
C ILE A 30 -8.54 10.18 -13.14
N VAL A 31 -9.01 9.38 -12.21
CA VAL A 31 -9.78 9.87 -11.06
C VAL A 31 -8.89 10.50 -10.00
N ALA A 32 -7.71 9.92 -9.77
CA ALA A 32 -6.72 10.44 -8.82
C ALA A 32 -5.32 9.98 -9.18
N GLU A 33 -4.34 10.84 -8.89
CA GLU A 33 -2.92 10.55 -8.98
C GLU A 33 -2.23 11.00 -7.69
N ALA A 34 -1.26 10.24 -7.21
CA ALA A 34 -0.51 10.58 -6.02
C ALA A 34 0.88 9.96 -6.01
N PHE A 35 1.84 10.68 -5.43
CA PHE A 35 3.19 10.18 -5.23
C PHE A 35 3.39 9.73 -3.79
N PHE A 36 3.94 8.53 -3.64
CA PHE A 36 4.23 7.93 -2.35
C PHE A 36 5.71 7.60 -2.22
N MET A 37 6.20 7.73 -1.00
CA MET A 37 7.55 7.33 -0.64
C MET A 37 7.47 6.28 0.48
N PRO A 38 8.24 5.19 0.40
CA PRO A 38 8.37 4.24 1.49
C PRO A 38 8.83 4.93 2.78
N VAL A 39 8.22 4.58 3.89
CA VAL A 39 8.67 5.07 5.20
C VAL A 39 9.96 4.34 5.56
N LYS A 40 11.02 5.10 5.90
CA LYS A 40 12.34 4.54 6.24
C LYS A 40 12.24 3.61 7.44
N ASP A 41 13.12 2.60 7.47
CA ASP A 41 13.23 1.57 8.52
C ASP A 41 12.02 0.64 8.66
N ILE A 42 11.05 0.77 7.76
CA ILE A 42 9.96 -0.17 7.62
C ILE A 42 10.22 -0.92 6.30
N LYS A 43 11.06 -1.93 6.38
CA LYS A 43 11.43 -2.74 5.23
C LYS A 43 10.33 -3.75 4.91
N ARG A 44 10.04 -3.87 3.65
CA ARG A 44 9.41 -5.04 3.07
C ARG A 44 10.33 -6.23 3.34
N ASP A 45 9.75 -7.38 3.68
CA ASP A 45 10.50 -8.63 3.71
C ASP A 45 11.08 -8.88 2.31
N GLU A 46 12.40 -9.08 2.23
CA GLU A 46 13.11 -9.30 0.96
C GLU A 46 12.69 -10.63 0.29
N ASN A 47 12.03 -11.50 1.05
CA ASN A 47 11.55 -12.80 0.58
C ASN A 47 10.17 -12.77 -0.10
N VAL A 48 9.52 -11.59 -0.20
CA VAL A 48 8.23 -11.49 -0.90
C VAL A 48 8.42 -11.73 -2.40
N ASN A 49 7.93 -12.87 -2.87
CA ASN A 49 7.95 -13.23 -4.28
C ASN A 49 6.74 -12.58 -4.98
N LEU A 50 6.95 -11.41 -5.54
CA LEU A 50 5.90 -10.57 -6.16
C LEU A 50 5.00 -11.22 -7.23
N PRO A 51 5.49 -12.18 -8.05
CA PRO A 51 4.65 -12.73 -9.10
C PRO A 51 3.38 -13.42 -8.62
N ASP A 52 3.45 -14.06 -7.44
CA ASP A 52 2.38 -14.91 -6.93
C ASP A 52 1.64 -14.32 -5.72
N ASP A 53 2.13 -13.20 -5.18
CA ASP A 53 1.60 -12.64 -3.95
C ASP A 53 0.33 -11.82 -4.17
N ILE A 54 -0.55 -11.95 -3.21
CA ILE A 54 -1.76 -11.14 -3.09
C ILE A 54 -1.48 -10.03 -2.09
N GLY A 55 -1.72 -8.78 -2.51
CA GLY A 55 -1.60 -7.61 -1.64
C GLY A 55 -2.97 -7.15 -1.13
N VAL A 56 -3.06 -6.84 0.14
CA VAL A 56 -4.17 -6.07 0.70
C VAL A 56 -3.67 -4.65 0.95
N VAL A 57 -4.10 -3.72 0.11
CA VAL A 57 -3.74 -2.31 0.22
C VAL A 57 -4.76 -1.61 1.09
N ASN A 58 -4.31 -0.99 2.16
CA ASN A 58 -5.15 -0.22 3.08
C ASN A 58 -4.79 1.26 2.97
N TRP A 59 -5.70 2.07 2.48
CA TRP A 59 -5.55 3.51 2.32
C TRP A 59 -6.02 4.23 3.58
N MET A 60 -5.19 5.12 4.11
CA MET A 60 -5.43 5.75 5.40
C MET A 60 -5.29 7.26 5.37
N LYS A 61 -6.14 7.92 6.12
CA LYS A 61 -6.02 9.34 6.47
C LYS A 61 -5.51 9.44 7.90
N VAL A 62 -4.24 9.77 8.04
CA VAL A 62 -3.62 10.09 9.32
C VAL A 62 -3.84 11.57 9.62
N LYS A 63 -4.26 11.88 10.85
CA LYS A 63 -4.53 13.23 11.33
C LYS A 63 -3.25 14.07 11.36
N GLU A 64 -3.39 15.35 11.05
CA GLU A 64 -2.27 16.30 11.12
C GLU A 64 -1.63 16.29 12.53
N GLY A 65 -0.31 16.40 12.56
CA GLY A 65 0.48 16.31 13.79
C GLY A 65 0.64 14.90 14.38
N LYS A 66 0.03 13.85 13.78
CA LYS A 66 0.10 12.46 14.26
C LYS A 66 0.97 11.53 13.41
N PHE A 67 1.63 12.04 12.38
CA PHE A 67 2.38 11.22 11.43
C PHE A 67 3.45 10.35 12.09
N LYS A 68 4.33 10.93 12.90
CA LYS A 68 5.39 10.17 13.60
C LYS A 68 4.81 9.13 14.57
N THR A 69 3.73 9.48 15.26
CA THR A 69 3.05 8.55 16.17
C THR A 69 2.46 7.37 15.40
N TYR A 70 1.83 7.65 14.26
CA TYR A 70 1.28 6.62 13.39
C TYR A 70 2.36 5.68 12.84
N GLU A 71 3.43 6.25 12.27
CA GLU A 71 4.54 5.47 11.73
C GLU A 71 5.17 4.55 12.79
N LYS A 72 5.35 5.07 14.01
CA LYS A 72 5.83 4.25 15.12
C LYS A 72 4.86 3.13 15.49
N MET A 73 3.57 3.41 15.58
CA MET A 73 2.56 2.40 15.92
C MET A 73 2.46 1.31 14.86
N GLU A 74 2.50 1.66 13.58
CA GLU A 74 2.49 0.68 12.49
C GLU A 74 3.73 -0.22 12.56
N LYS A 75 4.91 0.36 12.81
CA LYS A 75 6.14 -0.40 13.01
C LYS A 75 6.05 -1.35 14.21
N ASP A 76 5.57 -0.85 15.34
CA ASP A 76 5.43 -1.65 16.56
C ASP A 76 4.42 -2.80 16.35
N LEU A 77 3.32 -2.57 15.63
CA LEU A 77 2.33 -3.59 15.30
C LEU A 77 2.91 -4.67 14.38
N TYR A 78 3.69 -4.27 13.37
CA TYR A 78 4.34 -5.20 12.46
C TYR A 78 5.41 -6.03 13.18
N VAL A 79 6.32 -5.37 13.89
CA VAL A 79 7.46 -6.05 14.57
C VAL A 79 6.99 -6.92 15.72
N ASN A 80 5.98 -6.50 16.49
CA ASN A 80 5.57 -7.15 17.73
C ASN A 80 4.46 -8.19 17.60
N GLY A 81 3.93 -8.41 16.38
CA GLY A 81 3.11 -9.57 16.38
C GLY A 81 1.75 -9.63 15.76
N LEU A 82 1.41 -8.85 14.80
CA LEU A 82 0.25 -9.21 14.00
C LEU A 82 0.51 -10.48 13.17
N ASP A 83 1.78 -10.91 13.09
CA ASP A 83 2.18 -11.99 12.19
C ASP A 83 2.88 -13.21 12.83
N LYS A 84 2.70 -13.41 14.12
CA LYS A 84 3.20 -14.64 14.79
C LYS A 84 2.62 -15.94 14.23
N LYS A 85 1.59 -15.85 13.39
CA LYS A 85 0.95 -17.01 12.73
C LYS A 85 1.51 -17.30 11.33
N GLY A 86 2.45 -16.48 10.83
CA GLY A 86 3.12 -16.72 9.55
C GLY A 86 2.22 -16.73 8.31
N LEU A 87 1.05 -16.07 8.34
CA LEU A 87 0.15 -16.03 7.19
C LEU A 87 0.50 -14.92 6.21
N ARG A 88 1.13 -13.84 6.70
CA ARG A 88 1.63 -12.77 5.86
C ARG A 88 3.06 -13.10 5.41
N THR A 89 3.34 -12.81 4.16
CA THR A 89 4.67 -12.93 3.57
C THR A 89 5.46 -11.63 3.59
N GLY A 90 4.81 -10.52 3.91
CA GLY A 90 5.47 -9.23 4.03
C GLY A 90 4.50 -8.10 4.36
N TRP A 91 5.08 -6.94 4.64
CA TRP A 91 4.35 -5.72 4.94
C TRP A 91 5.13 -4.49 4.46
N SER A 92 4.42 -3.45 4.08
CA SER A 92 5.02 -2.19 3.71
C SER A 92 4.14 -1.01 4.10
N LEU A 93 4.78 0.12 4.39
CA LEU A 93 4.13 1.40 4.67
C LEU A 93 4.70 2.48 3.75
N ALA A 94 3.84 3.25 3.12
CA ALA A 94 4.24 4.40 2.32
C ALA A 94 3.43 5.65 2.70
N LYS A 95 4.10 6.80 2.56
CA LYS A 95 3.57 8.12 2.84
C LYS A 95 3.43 8.93 1.57
N ARG A 96 2.33 9.62 1.42
CA ARG A 96 2.11 10.56 0.33
C ARG A 96 3.02 11.79 0.47
N ILE A 97 3.62 12.24 -0.63
CA ILE A 97 4.60 13.33 -0.65
C ILE A 97 4.22 14.50 -1.56
N ASP A 98 3.24 14.34 -2.43
CA ASP A 98 2.85 15.35 -3.42
C ASP A 98 1.79 16.34 -2.88
N LYS A 99 1.03 15.96 -1.87
CA LYS A 99 -0.04 16.78 -1.31
C LYS A 99 -0.18 16.56 0.19
N VAL A 100 -0.30 17.64 0.94
CA VAL A 100 -0.59 17.64 2.38
C VAL A 100 -1.78 18.56 2.67
N GLY A 101 -2.50 18.31 3.75
CA GLY A 101 -3.61 19.15 4.21
C GLY A 101 -4.85 18.35 4.57
N VAL A 102 -5.86 19.06 5.07
CA VAL A 102 -7.11 18.48 5.57
C VAL A 102 -7.95 17.86 4.46
N ASP A 103 -7.89 18.40 3.26
CA ASP A 103 -8.69 17.96 2.11
C ASP A 103 -8.08 16.77 1.37
N VAL A 104 -6.94 16.26 1.83
CA VAL A 104 -6.36 15.05 1.26
C VAL A 104 -7.16 13.85 1.74
N TYR A 105 -7.79 13.08 0.83
CA TYR A 105 -8.64 11.94 1.17
C TYR A 105 -7.86 10.83 1.88
N TRP A 106 -6.63 10.54 1.45
CA TRP A 106 -5.69 9.62 2.09
C TRP A 106 -4.25 10.16 1.96
N ASN A 107 -3.41 9.91 2.96
CA ASN A 107 -2.02 10.37 3.02
C ASN A 107 -1.01 9.27 3.35
N TYR A 108 -1.48 8.06 3.65
CA TYR A 108 -0.68 6.86 3.82
C TYR A 108 -1.38 5.66 3.18
N PHE A 109 -0.59 4.63 2.86
CA PHE A 109 -1.12 3.28 2.65
C PHE A 109 -0.18 2.25 3.27
N THR A 110 -0.75 1.11 3.69
CA THR A 110 -0.03 -0.12 3.98
C THR A 110 -0.35 -1.17 2.94
N VAL A 111 0.56 -2.12 2.73
CA VAL A 111 0.28 -3.34 1.97
C VAL A 111 0.63 -4.52 2.84
N ASP A 112 -0.34 -5.38 3.08
CA ASP A 112 -0.16 -6.70 3.68
C ASP A 112 -0.04 -7.72 2.55
N TRP A 113 1.07 -8.46 2.49
CA TRP A 113 1.33 -9.45 1.46
C TRP A 113 1.01 -10.87 1.92
N PHE A 114 0.45 -11.69 1.03
CA PHE A 114 0.05 -13.06 1.28
C PHE A 114 0.34 -13.94 0.06
N SER A 115 0.77 -15.17 0.29
CA SER A 115 0.98 -16.14 -0.81
C SER A 115 -0.32 -16.69 -1.37
N LYS A 116 -1.42 -16.66 -0.60
CA LYS A 116 -2.71 -17.25 -0.99
C LYS A 116 -3.88 -16.39 -0.53
N PHE A 117 -4.92 -16.34 -1.33
CA PHE A 117 -6.16 -15.65 -0.97
C PHE A 117 -6.81 -16.23 0.29
N SER A 118 -6.72 -17.54 0.48
CA SER A 118 -7.23 -18.20 1.70
C SER A 118 -6.58 -17.68 2.97
N ASP A 119 -5.33 -17.20 2.91
CA ASP A 119 -4.63 -16.67 4.07
C ASP A 119 -5.09 -15.24 4.41
N VAL A 120 -5.51 -14.45 3.41
CA VAL A 120 -6.23 -13.18 3.62
C VAL A 120 -7.51 -13.44 4.42
N ILE A 121 -8.31 -14.42 3.99
CA ILE A 121 -9.58 -14.77 4.66
C ILE A 121 -9.33 -15.25 6.09
N LYS A 122 -8.37 -16.16 6.30
CA LYS A 122 -7.99 -16.66 7.63
C LYS A 122 -7.53 -15.53 8.55
N THR A 123 -6.71 -14.61 8.04
CA THR A 123 -6.24 -13.46 8.83
C THR A 123 -7.40 -12.60 9.28
N ARG A 124 -8.34 -12.29 8.38
CA ARG A 124 -9.54 -11.50 8.71
C ARG A 124 -10.45 -12.21 9.70
N ALA A 125 -10.68 -13.51 9.52
CA ALA A 125 -11.53 -14.32 10.43
C ALA A 125 -10.92 -14.49 11.82
N ASN A 126 -9.59 -14.49 11.94
CA ASN A 126 -8.89 -14.67 13.21
C ASN A 126 -8.49 -13.35 13.88
N THR A 127 -8.82 -12.21 13.28
CA THR A 127 -8.59 -10.91 13.92
C THR A 127 -9.54 -10.79 15.11
N PRO A 128 -9.05 -10.52 16.34
CA PRO A 128 -9.89 -10.26 17.49
C PRO A 128 -10.91 -9.16 17.16
N SER A 129 -12.07 -9.20 17.80
CA SER A 129 -13.04 -8.11 17.61
C SER A 129 -12.35 -6.79 17.83
N TRP A 130 -12.48 -5.88 16.87
CA TRP A 130 -11.82 -4.58 16.86
C TRP A 130 -12.07 -3.80 18.16
N ASP A 131 -13.22 -4.00 18.76
CA ASP A 131 -13.64 -3.36 20.02
C ASP A 131 -12.82 -3.81 21.24
N ALA A 132 -12.33 -5.04 21.22
CA ALA A 132 -11.52 -5.60 22.31
C ALA A 132 -10.02 -5.25 22.21
N ASN A 133 -9.56 -4.74 21.05
CA ASN A 133 -8.16 -4.43 20.82
C ASN A 133 -7.84 -2.98 21.17
N LYS A 134 -7.30 -2.76 22.37
CA LYS A 134 -6.93 -1.43 22.88
C LYS A 134 -5.95 -0.67 21.96
N SER A 135 -5.00 -1.37 21.34
CA SER A 135 -4.04 -0.76 20.40
C SER A 135 -4.74 -0.30 19.13
N TYR A 136 -5.71 -1.06 18.64
CA TYR A 136 -6.50 -0.68 17.49
C TYR A 136 -7.39 0.54 17.79
N GLN A 137 -8.05 0.57 18.95
CA GLN A 137 -8.83 1.73 19.38
C GLN A 137 -7.95 2.99 19.48
N THR A 138 -6.74 2.87 19.98
CA THR A 138 -5.79 3.99 20.01
C THR A 138 -5.44 4.43 18.59
N MET A 139 -5.28 3.50 17.65
CA MET A 139 -4.99 3.81 16.26
C MET A 139 -6.14 4.55 15.57
N LEU A 140 -7.40 4.20 15.84
CA LEU A 140 -8.57 4.92 15.32
C LEU A 140 -8.62 6.40 15.75
N ASN A 141 -8.02 6.74 16.89
CA ASN A 141 -7.93 8.13 17.34
C ASN A 141 -6.94 8.98 16.51
N ILE A 142 -6.04 8.37 15.78
CA ILE A 142 -4.99 9.06 15.01
C ILE A 142 -5.11 8.90 13.51
N ARG A 143 -5.86 7.89 13.04
CA ARG A 143 -6.08 7.65 11.61
C ARG A 143 -7.46 7.09 11.32
N ASP A 144 -7.95 7.31 10.10
CA ASP A 144 -9.13 6.66 9.53
C ASP A 144 -8.69 5.69 8.43
N LEU A 145 -9.22 4.48 8.43
CA LEU A 145 -9.14 3.59 7.26
C LEU A 145 -10.18 4.07 6.24
N ARG A 146 -9.71 4.55 5.10
CA ARG A 146 -10.56 5.11 4.04
C ARG A 146 -11.03 4.05 3.06
N GLU A 147 -10.12 3.14 2.71
CA GLU A 147 -10.37 2.13 1.71
C GLU A 147 -9.45 0.93 1.94
N SER A 148 -9.91 -0.27 1.59
CA SER A 148 -9.10 -1.48 1.57
C SER A 148 -9.39 -2.26 0.30
N VAL A 149 -8.37 -2.49 -0.53
CA VAL A 149 -8.49 -3.20 -1.80
C VAL A 149 -7.55 -4.40 -1.83
N ILE A 150 -7.99 -5.46 -2.51
CA ILE A 150 -7.15 -6.63 -2.75
C ILE A 150 -6.60 -6.53 -4.16
N ILE A 151 -5.28 -6.63 -4.26
CA ILE A 151 -4.56 -6.62 -5.53
C ILE A 151 -3.89 -7.96 -5.77
N ARG A 152 -3.81 -8.36 -7.03
CA ARG A 152 -3.04 -9.51 -7.49
C ARG A 152 -2.28 -9.13 -8.74
N LYS A 153 -1.03 -9.56 -8.83
CA LYS A 153 -0.30 -9.42 -10.07
C LYS A 153 -0.93 -10.35 -11.13
N VAL A 154 -1.27 -9.78 -12.26
CA VAL A 154 -1.65 -10.55 -13.45
C VAL A 154 -0.44 -10.62 -14.35
N THR A 155 0.03 -11.83 -14.63
CA THR A 155 1.05 -12.05 -15.67
C THR A 155 0.36 -11.86 -17.02
N MET A 156 0.80 -10.88 -17.80
CA MET A 156 0.38 -10.84 -19.20
C MET A 156 0.97 -12.09 -19.88
N LEU A 157 0.13 -12.88 -20.49
CA LEU A 157 0.56 -13.95 -21.39
C LEU A 157 1.25 -13.25 -22.56
N GLU A 158 2.50 -13.66 -22.85
CA GLU A 158 3.22 -13.26 -24.04
C GLU A 158 2.51 -13.76 -25.28
#